data_c2a76fffc46010a95c3495ab36c532a7
#
_entry.id   c2a76fffc46010a95c3495ab36c532a7
#
_cell.length_a   1.000
_cell.length_b   1.000
_cell.length_c   1.000
_cell.angle_alpha   90.00
_cell.angle_beta   90.00
_cell.angle_gamma   90.00
#
_symmetry.space_group_name_H-M   'P 1'
#
loop_
_entity.id
_entity.type
_entity.pdbx_description
1 polymer ?
#
loop_
_entity_poly.entity_id
_entity_poly.type
_entity_poly.pdbx_seq_one_letter_code
_entity_poly.pdbx_strand_id
1 'polypeptide(L)'
;MTESRRPPRRGRGARPKKGEVAPESTSEATSEADPYRDASESAEAPAATPAPATAYEAPSVSAADSFESAPANADGTDAPSNGAPREPQNGDRSIQENGERGDRSGRGRRGRRQRGRGRSGERPERGGERPVGAGGERPAGGGERPDRGPRPERGHRHDRGERPDRGEPRGGGDQGPPIILVVDGETIGWFDPARDAGFIRRAEFSYLAEPNDAWVPPYLVKQFGLRRGDSVEARIGRDQRGRLAVAEIVQINGEEPNAEIKRTDFQTLTASYPERKLTLETGRPAKNGPELTRRAIDLIAPIGYGQRALIVAPARAGKTMLMQAITEGIAANHPEATLLILLVDERPEEVSEAISWGVGEVVASSFDQPAKRHVEVVEMVLERSRRLVEQGKDVVIVLDSLTRMARAFNTAERGTGRTLSGGLDTSAMARPKAFFGSARYILPQHGGGSLTIIATALVETGSRMDDVIFEEFKGTGNCEIKLDRSLSEKRIFPAFDIATSGTRREEKLYKAEQIDAIYTLRRGLQQMPPQAGMEWLIKRIAGTTSNDALLAGL
;
A
#
# COMPACT_ATOMS: atom_id res chain seq x y z
N MET A 1 -22.94 48.25 51.61
CA MET A 1 -21.83 49.09 52.02
C MET A 1 -20.58 48.61 51.40
N THR A 2 -20.19 49.40 50.43
CA THR A 2 -18.86 49.95 50.10
C THR A 2 -17.91 48.96 49.43
N GLU A 3 -17.68 49.14 48.19
CA GLU A 3 -16.78 49.93 47.33
C GLU A 3 -15.57 49.11 46.90
N SER A 4 -15.48 48.83 45.61
CA SER A 4 -14.84 49.63 44.59
C SER A 4 -13.30 49.66 44.69
N ARG A 5 -12.61 49.14 43.65
CA ARG A 5 -11.60 49.93 42.87
C ARG A 5 -10.93 49.10 41.78
N ARG A 6 -11.19 49.52 40.53
CA ARG A 6 -10.27 49.32 39.37
C ARG A 6 -9.22 50.44 39.38
N PRO A 7 -8.06 50.22 38.79
CA PRO A 7 -7.46 51.20 37.84
C PRO A 7 -6.57 50.54 36.73
N PRO A 8 -5.90 51.38 35.88
CA PRO A 8 -6.43 52.14 34.77
C PRO A 8 -5.78 51.79 33.40
N ARG A 9 -6.44 52.30 32.34
CA ARG A 9 -5.99 52.33 30.95
C ARG A 9 -4.88 53.36 30.74
N ARG A 10 -3.91 53.07 29.85
CA ARG A 10 -3.14 54.01 28.99
C ARG A 10 -2.87 53.27 27.68
N GLY A 11 -2.91 53.86 26.47
CA GLY A 11 -3.14 55.18 25.97
C GLY A 11 -2.95 55.11 24.45
N ARG A 12 -3.77 55.81 23.70
CA ARG A 12 -3.80 55.95 22.24
C ARG A 12 -2.62 56.79 21.74
N GLY A 13 -2.07 56.47 20.55
CA GLY A 13 -1.32 57.39 19.69
C GLY A 13 -1.77 57.17 18.23
N ALA A 14 -2.38 57.98 17.73
CA ALA A 14 -2.63 59.01 16.76
C ALA A 14 -2.16 58.68 15.33
N ARG A 15 -3.16 58.74 14.40
CA ARG A 15 -2.99 58.91 12.92
C ARG A 15 -2.60 60.36 12.61
N PRO A 16 -1.94 60.63 11.48
CA PRO A 16 -2.14 61.87 10.75
C PRO A 16 -2.78 61.67 9.38
N LYS A 17 -3.37 62.77 8.97
CA LYS A 17 -4.33 63.03 7.89
C LYS A 17 -3.66 63.27 6.52
N LYS A 18 -4.51 63.18 5.49
CA LYS A 18 -4.41 63.60 4.08
C LYS A 18 -3.95 65.06 3.86
N GLY A 19 -3.35 65.27 2.68
CA GLY A 19 -3.22 66.54 1.91
C GLY A 19 -2.43 66.21 0.66
N GLU A 20 -2.92 66.19 -0.42
CA GLU A 20 -3.28 67.02 -1.59
C GLU A 20 -2.07 67.58 -2.37
N VAL A 21 -2.22 67.42 -3.73
CA VAL A 21 -1.78 68.24 -4.87
C VAL A 21 -0.54 67.76 -5.65
N ALA A 22 -0.83 67.43 -6.93
CA ALA A 22 0.13 67.30 -8.06
C ALA A 22 0.67 68.67 -8.51
N PRO A 23 1.71 68.78 -9.35
CA PRO A 23 1.54 68.61 -10.80
C PRO A 23 2.74 67.96 -11.56
N GLU A 24 2.43 67.73 -12.84
CA GLU A 24 3.19 67.27 -14.00
C GLU A 24 4.63 67.75 -14.16
N SER A 25 5.46 66.88 -14.73
CA SER A 25 6.25 67.14 -15.97
C SER A 25 7.10 65.94 -16.41
N THR A 26 6.82 65.47 -17.60
CA THR A 26 7.67 65.13 -18.77
C THR A 26 8.97 64.30 -18.63
N SER A 27 8.93 63.23 -19.45
CA SER A 27 9.99 62.67 -20.34
C SER A 27 11.13 61.89 -19.70
N GLU A 28 11.30 60.65 -20.00
CA GLU A 28 12.08 60.04 -21.08
C GLU A 28 12.05 58.52 -20.98
N ALA A 29 11.83 57.90 -22.11
CA ALA A 29 11.86 56.47 -22.32
C ALA A 29 13.28 55.92 -22.33
N THR A 30 13.51 54.86 -21.58
CA THR A 30 14.53 53.89 -21.94
C THR A 30 13.96 52.50 -21.82
N SER A 31 13.88 51.88 -23.00
CA SER A 31 13.49 50.50 -23.22
C SER A 31 14.54 49.55 -22.67
N GLU A 32 14.18 48.67 -21.75
CA GLU A 32 14.93 47.43 -21.54
C GLU A 32 14.15 46.25 -22.09
N ALA A 33 14.82 45.49 -22.92
CA ALA A 33 14.33 44.43 -23.78
C ALA A 33 13.91 43.20 -23.00
N ASP A 34 12.75 42.70 -23.37
CA ASP A 34 12.24 41.36 -23.05
C ASP A 34 12.99 40.33 -23.90
N PRO A 35 13.64 39.26 -23.30
CA PRO A 35 14.45 38.29 -24.05
C PRO A 35 13.66 37.08 -24.54
N TYR A 36 12.35 37.12 -24.70
CA TYR A 36 11.58 36.01 -25.26
C TYR A 36 10.60 36.44 -26.35
N ARG A 37 11.18 36.80 -27.52
CA ARG A 37 10.40 36.84 -28.77
C ARG A 37 11.25 36.52 -29.98
N ASP A 38 10.79 35.48 -30.71
CA ASP A 38 11.02 35.10 -32.10
C ASP A 38 12.42 34.62 -32.54
N ALA A 39 12.43 33.32 -32.87
CA ALA A 39 13.12 32.84 -34.08
C ALA A 39 12.33 31.68 -34.68
N SER A 40 11.39 32.02 -35.56
CA SER A 40 10.93 31.13 -36.63
C SER A 40 11.84 31.40 -37.83
N GLU A 41 12.66 30.39 -38.20
CA GLU A 41 13.04 30.16 -39.59
C GLU A 41 13.62 28.77 -39.77
N SER A 42 13.00 28.11 -40.67
CA SER A 42 13.27 26.91 -41.45
C SER A 42 14.70 26.41 -41.54
N ALA A 43 14.91 25.11 -41.19
CA ALA A 43 15.89 24.26 -41.84
C ALA A 43 15.32 22.83 -41.93
N GLU A 44 15.09 22.38 -43.16
CA GLU A 44 14.81 20.99 -43.52
C GLU A 44 15.92 20.08 -43.04
N ALA A 45 15.57 19.00 -42.36
CA ALA A 45 16.44 17.88 -42.08
C ALA A 45 15.90 16.62 -42.80
N PRO A 46 16.78 15.77 -43.33
CA PRO A 46 16.38 14.69 -44.22
C PRO A 46 15.73 13.52 -43.47
N ALA A 47 14.77 12.89 -44.15
CA ALA A 47 14.03 11.73 -43.72
C ALA A 47 14.92 10.56 -43.33
N ALA A 48 14.79 10.09 -42.10
CA ALA A 48 15.34 8.82 -41.66
C ALA A 48 14.34 7.71 -41.94
N THR A 49 14.79 6.71 -42.67
CA THR A 49 14.13 5.44 -42.98
C THR A 49 13.81 4.66 -41.70
N PRO A 50 12.63 4.06 -41.56
CA PRO A 50 12.32 3.23 -40.38
C PRO A 50 13.02 1.86 -40.52
N ALA A 51 13.69 1.46 -39.43
CA ALA A 51 14.20 0.11 -39.26
C ALA A 51 13.04 -0.89 -39.03
N PRO A 52 13.16 -2.14 -39.46
CA PRO A 52 12.07 -3.12 -39.40
C PRO A 52 11.85 -3.58 -37.95
N ALA A 53 10.58 -3.62 -37.58
CA ALA A 53 10.09 -4.20 -36.33
C ALA A 53 10.35 -5.71 -36.32
N THR A 54 11.15 -6.18 -35.40
CA THR A 54 11.24 -7.61 -35.07
C THR A 54 9.99 -7.99 -34.27
N ALA A 55 9.12 -8.74 -34.90
CA ALA A 55 7.98 -9.39 -34.29
C ALA A 55 8.48 -10.48 -33.31
N TYR A 56 8.10 -10.38 -32.06
CA TYR A 56 8.19 -11.45 -31.09
C TYR A 56 7.03 -12.42 -31.37
N GLU A 57 7.34 -13.58 -31.92
CA GLU A 57 6.42 -14.71 -32.02
C GLU A 57 6.28 -15.36 -30.66
N ALA A 58 5.04 -15.41 -30.16
CA ALA A 58 4.66 -16.23 -29.04
C ALA A 58 4.65 -17.71 -29.44
N PRO A 59 5.10 -18.65 -28.61
CA PRO A 59 5.03 -20.06 -28.92
C PRO A 59 3.57 -20.52 -28.92
N SER A 60 3.09 -20.94 -30.08
CA SER A 60 1.82 -21.63 -30.27
C SER A 60 1.89 -23.02 -29.67
N VAL A 61 1.05 -23.27 -28.67
CA VAL A 61 0.78 -24.63 -28.18
C VAL A 61 -0.14 -25.31 -29.17
N SER A 62 0.40 -26.28 -29.90
CA SER A 62 -0.32 -27.17 -30.80
C SER A 62 -1.11 -28.18 -29.99
N ALA A 63 -2.42 -28.07 -30.07
CA ALA A 63 -3.35 -29.12 -29.63
C ALA A 63 -3.66 -29.99 -30.85
N ALA A 64 -3.14 -31.22 -30.88
CA ALA A 64 -3.68 -32.32 -31.69
C ALA A 64 -3.18 -33.62 -31.09
N ASP A 65 -3.99 -34.29 -30.34
CA ASP A 65 -4.04 -35.74 -30.33
C ASP A 65 -5.48 -36.17 -30.21
N SER A 66 -5.94 -36.66 -31.34
CA SER A 66 -7.18 -37.35 -31.64
C SER A 66 -7.19 -38.70 -30.92
N PHE A 67 -8.16 -38.95 -30.07
CA PHE A 67 -8.51 -40.30 -29.66
C PHE A 67 -9.64 -40.83 -30.52
N GLU A 68 -9.27 -41.86 -31.25
CA GLU A 68 -10.07 -42.73 -32.10
C GLU A 68 -11.15 -43.45 -31.29
N SER A 69 -12.34 -43.44 -31.86
CA SER A 69 -13.53 -44.22 -31.45
C SER A 69 -13.39 -45.67 -31.87
N ALA A 70 -13.71 -46.62 -31.00
CA ALA A 70 -13.98 -47.99 -31.33
C ALA A 70 -15.32 -48.43 -30.76
N PRO A 71 -16.02 -49.47 -31.33
CA PRO A 71 -17.46 -49.43 -31.55
C PRO A 71 -18.31 -50.19 -30.52
N ALA A 72 -19.60 -49.90 -30.61
CA ALA A 72 -20.70 -50.49 -29.88
C ALA A 72 -20.85 -52.02 -30.12
N ASN A 73 -21.29 -52.71 -29.05
CA ASN A 73 -22.06 -53.93 -29.20
C ASN A 73 -23.33 -53.82 -28.31
N ALA A 74 -24.45 -54.06 -28.98
CA ALA A 74 -25.81 -54.12 -28.48
C ALA A 74 -26.10 -55.47 -27.76
N ASP A 75 -27.04 -55.43 -26.84
CA ASP A 75 -28.18 -56.31 -26.56
C ASP A 75 -28.59 -56.04 -25.10
N GLY A 76 -29.77 -55.80 -24.75
CA GLY A 76 -31.06 -56.24 -25.10
C GLY A 76 -31.97 -56.09 -23.85
N THR A 77 -33.17 -55.60 -24.09
CA THR A 77 -34.43 -55.87 -23.36
C THR A 77 -34.61 -55.32 -21.91
N ASP A 78 -35.52 -54.53 -21.64
CA ASP A 78 -36.94 -54.47 -21.37
C ASP A 78 -37.33 -53.31 -20.44
N ALA A 79 -38.25 -52.50 -20.89
CA ALA A 79 -39.11 -51.63 -20.06
C ALA A 79 -40.32 -52.47 -19.59
N PRO A 80 -41.25 -52.00 -18.68
CA PRO A 80 -41.79 -50.66 -18.62
C PRO A 80 -42.24 -50.12 -17.24
N SER A 81 -42.67 -48.88 -17.26
CA SER A 81 -43.89 -48.28 -16.68
C SER A 81 -43.84 -47.44 -15.41
N ASN A 82 -44.23 -46.20 -15.61
CA ASN A 82 -45.24 -45.38 -14.91
C ASN A 82 -45.05 -44.91 -13.46
N GLY A 83 -45.14 -43.59 -13.32
CA GLY A 83 -45.70 -42.98 -12.12
C GLY A 83 -45.16 -41.59 -11.78
N ALA A 84 -45.65 -40.55 -12.45
CA ALA A 84 -45.70 -39.18 -11.92
C ALA A 84 -47.09 -38.96 -11.32
N PRO A 85 -47.43 -37.81 -10.74
CA PRO A 85 -46.92 -37.13 -9.55
C PRO A 85 -48.05 -36.88 -8.50
N ARG A 86 -47.73 -36.41 -7.31
CA ARG A 86 -48.76 -35.72 -6.47
C ARG A 86 -48.10 -34.81 -5.43
N GLU A 87 -48.38 -33.51 -5.55
CA GLU A 87 -48.48 -32.58 -4.44
C GLU A 87 -49.56 -32.99 -3.45
N PRO A 88 -49.51 -32.54 -2.19
CA PRO A 88 -50.70 -31.94 -1.63
C PRO A 88 -50.48 -30.61 -0.90
N GLN A 89 -51.52 -29.86 -0.99
CA GLN A 89 -51.86 -28.55 -0.47
C GLN A 89 -52.01 -28.48 1.05
N ASN A 90 -51.80 -27.25 1.56
CA ASN A 90 -52.49 -26.48 2.61
C ASN A 90 -53.23 -27.20 3.75
N GLY A 91 -52.95 -26.68 4.95
CA GLY A 91 -53.77 -26.83 6.14
C GLY A 91 -53.33 -25.88 7.24
N ASP A 92 -53.93 -24.70 7.21
CA ASP A 92 -54.05 -23.70 8.25
C ASP A 92 -54.61 -24.27 9.54
N ARG A 93 -54.07 -23.89 10.72
CA ARG A 93 -54.89 -23.59 11.93
C ARG A 93 -54.02 -23.08 13.09
N SER A 94 -54.39 -21.91 13.48
CA SER A 94 -54.19 -21.12 14.68
C SER A 94 -54.45 -21.84 16.02
N ILE A 95 -53.91 -21.21 17.10
CA ILE A 95 -54.51 -20.96 18.43
C ILE A 95 -53.75 -21.53 19.64
N GLN A 96 -53.35 -20.57 20.49
CA GLN A 96 -53.33 -20.43 21.96
C GLN A 96 -52.38 -21.22 22.86
N GLU A 97 -51.62 -20.42 23.53
CA GLU A 97 -51.47 -20.12 25.00
C GLU A 97 -51.49 -21.26 26.02
N ASN A 98 -50.59 -21.05 26.97
CA ASN A 98 -50.62 -21.40 28.38
C ASN A 98 -49.77 -22.57 28.90
N GLY A 99 -48.88 -22.23 29.78
CA GLY A 99 -49.00 -22.63 31.17
C GLY A 99 -47.93 -23.60 31.69
N GLU A 100 -47.09 -23.05 32.51
CA GLU A 100 -46.64 -23.51 33.83
C GLU A 100 -46.13 -24.94 34.10
N ARG A 101 -44.93 -24.93 34.75
CA ARG A 101 -44.47 -25.74 35.89
C ARG A 101 -44.12 -27.22 35.74
N GLY A 102 -42.95 -27.47 36.36
CA GLY A 102 -42.65 -28.72 37.05
C GLY A 102 -41.34 -29.39 36.61
N ASP A 103 -40.28 -29.19 37.28
CA ASP A 103 -39.67 -29.76 38.48
C ASP A 103 -39.37 -31.27 38.39
N ARG A 104 -38.12 -31.56 38.87
CA ARG A 104 -37.57 -32.83 39.40
C ARG A 104 -36.53 -33.60 38.57
N SER A 105 -35.32 -33.44 39.07
CA SER A 105 -34.49 -34.47 39.74
C SER A 105 -33.77 -35.46 38.80
N GLY A 106 -32.55 -35.73 38.97
CA GLY A 106 -31.69 -36.06 40.05
C GLY A 106 -30.33 -36.59 39.65
N ARG A 107 -29.41 -36.40 40.58
CA ARG A 107 -28.30 -37.27 41.01
C ARG A 107 -27.21 -37.60 39.98
N GLY A 108 -25.94 -37.43 40.30
CA GLY A 108 -25.17 -37.44 41.54
C GLY A 108 -23.66 -37.43 41.30
N ARG A 109 -23.00 -36.90 42.33
CA ARG A 109 -21.80 -37.38 43.06
C ARG A 109 -20.47 -37.37 42.30
N ARG A 110 -19.34 -36.92 42.78
CA ARG A 110 -18.60 -36.62 44.06
C ARG A 110 -17.30 -36.02 43.62
N GLY A 111 -16.57 -35.22 44.31
CA GLY A 111 -16.23 -34.89 45.68
C GLY A 111 -15.08 -33.91 45.72
N ARG A 112 -15.15 -33.00 46.68
CA ARG A 112 -14.27 -32.78 47.87
C ARG A 112 -12.81 -32.42 47.57
N ARG A 113 -12.25 -31.34 48.11
CA ARG A 113 -12.16 -30.75 49.45
C ARG A 113 -11.50 -29.39 49.36
N GLN A 114 -12.03 -28.34 50.00
CA GLN A 114 -11.75 -27.74 51.32
C GLN A 114 -10.40 -27.00 51.40
N ARG A 115 -10.22 -25.80 51.86
CA ARG A 115 -10.69 -24.89 52.94
C ARG A 115 -10.00 -23.56 52.68
N GLY A 116 -10.37 -22.39 53.08
CA GLY A 116 -11.28 -21.87 54.07
C GLY A 116 -11.07 -20.37 54.28
N ARG A 117 -12.11 -19.70 54.69
CA ARG A 117 -12.28 -18.57 55.63
C ARG A 117 -11.38 -17.32 55.46
N GLY A 118 -11.83 -16.11 55.47
CA GLY A 118 -13.11 -15.53 55.89
C GLY A 118 -12.96 -14.04 56.18
N ARG A 119 -14.11 -13.36 56.16
CA ARG A 119 -14.53 -12.12 56.84
C ARG A 119 -14.17 -10.75 56.22
N SER A 120 -15.12 -10.12 55.59
CA SER A 120 -16.02 -8.99 55.95
C SER A 120 -15.44 -7.89 56.85
N GLY A 121 -15.60 -6.64 56.46
CA GLY A 121 -15.48 -5.42 57.30
C GLY A 121 -15.63 -4.14 56.48
N GLU A 122 -16.68 -3.44 56.79
CA GLU A 122 -17.27 -2.23 56.26
C GLU A 122 -16.37 -0.99 56.21
N ARG A 123 -16.78 -0.07 55.30
CA ARG A 123 -16.41 1.37 55.29
C ARG A 123 -16.86 2.09 56.59
N PRO A 124 -16.24 3.22 57.01
CA PRO A 124 -16.84 4.50 56.62
C PRO A 124 -15.84 5.63 56.26
N GLU A 125 -16.44 6.63 55.57
CA GLU A 125 -15.88 7.93 55.20
C GLU A 125 -15.58 8.81 56.41
N ARG A 126 -14.58 9.70 56.27
CA ARG A 126 -14.58 11.13 56.69
C ARG A 126 -13.19 11.72 56.46
N GLY A 127 -13.09 12.70 55.79
CA GLY A 127 -12.83 14.11 55.69
C GLY A 127 -11.80 14.68 56.66
N GLY A 128 -10.93 15.58 56.17
CA GLY A 128 -10.04 16.39 57.01
C GLY A 128 -8.84 16.95 56.24
N GLU A 129 -8.97 18.11 55.84
CA GLU A 129 -8.14 19.30 55.60
C GLU A 129 -6.60 19.22 55.67
N ARG A 130 -6.02 19.97 54.73
CA ARG A 130 -4.61 20.43 54.69
C ARG A 130 -4.28 21.34 55.87
N PRO A 131 -2.99 21.46 56.23
CA PRO A 131 -2.39 22.80 56.19
C PRO A 131 -1.01 22.85 55.49
N VAL A 132 -0.76 24.04 54.98
CA VAL A 132 0.44 24.61 54.38
C VAL A 132 1.42 25.00 55.52
N GLY A 133 2.73 24.88 55.27
CA GLY A 133 3.72 25.49 56.14
C GLY A 133 5.17 25.20 55.76
N ALA A 134 5.77 26.18 55.14
CA ALA A 134 7.10 26.79 55.31
C ALA A 134 8.38 25.94 55.39
N GLY A 135 9.29 26.19 54.50
CA GLY A 135 10.65 26.68 54.50
C GLY A 135 11.64 26.11 55.55
N GLY A 136 12.81 25.66 55.07
CA GLY A 136 13.94 25.33 55.93
C GLY A 136 15.14 24.88 55.08
N GLU A 137 16.16 25.62 55.23
CA GLU A 137 17.45 25.67 54.55
C GLU A 137 18.28 24.39 54.65
N ARG A 138 19.15 24.23 53.66
CA ARG A 138 20.27 23.26 53.64
C ARG A 138 21.35 23.64 54.65
N PRO A 139 22.08 22.68 55.21
CA PRO A 139 23.51 22.84 55.35
C PRO A 139 24.28 21.70 54.68
N ALA A 140 25.40 22.11 54.12
CA ALA A 140 26.49 21.29 53.60
C ALA A 140 27.20 20.56 54.74
N GLY A 141 27.54 19.29 54.53
CA GLY A 141 28.36 18.54 55.46
C GLY A 141 29.12 17.49 54.69
N GLY A 142 30.43 17.68 54.50
CA GLY A 142 31.36 16.75 53.93
C GLY A 142 31.55 15.54 54.86
N GLY A 143 31.68 14.38 54.25
CA GLY A 143 32.04 13.13 54.91
C GLY A 143 33.05 12.38 54.02
N GLU A 144 34.27 12.37 54.49
CA GLU A 144 35.43 11.69 53.94
C GLU A 144 35.21 10.18 53.78
N ARG A 145 35.65 9.60 52.71
CA ARG A 145 35.75 8.14 52.50
C ARG A 145 37.11 7.67 53.03
N PRO A 146 37.17 6.59 53.79
CA PRO A 146 38.44 6.06 54.25
C PRO A 146 39.15 5.27 53.15
N ASP A 147 40.41 5.52 53.13
CA ASP A 147 41.54 4.98 52.35
C ASP A 147 41.62 3.46 52.40
N ARG A 148 41.73 2.81 51.28
CA ARG A 148 42.11 1.38 51.21
C ARG A 148 43.58 1.26 50.88
N GLY A 149 44.31 0.76 51.83
CA GLY A 149 45.70 0.51 51.85
C GLY A 149 46.22 -0.46 50.75
N PRO A 150 47.52 -0.50 50.55
CA PRO A 150 48.19 -1.04 49.34
C PRO A 150 48.23 -2.58 49.30
N ARG A 151 48.10 -3.13 48.12
CA ARG A 151 48.25 -4.55 47.77
C ARG A 151 49.74 -4.90 47.66
N PRO A 152 50.20 -6.03 48.19
CA PRO A 152 51.62 -6.39 48.14
C PRO A 152 52.07 -6.88 46.74
N GLU A 153 53.28 -6.47 46.39
CA GLU A 153 54.05 -6.95 45.24
C GLU A 153 54.42 -8.42 45.38
N ARG A 154 54.24 -9.17 44.33
CA ARG A 154 54.89 -10.47 44.16
C ARG A 154 55.80 -10.49 42.95
N GLY A 155 57.04 -10.59 43.25
CA GLY A 155 58.25 -11.05 42.72
C GLY A 155 58.39 -11.46 41.27
N HIS A 156 59.44 -10.93 40.70
CA HIS A 156 60.07 -11.35 39.45
C HIS A 156 60.46 -12.82 39.44
N ARG A 157 60.23 -13.48 38.31
CA ARG A 157 61.18 -14.50 37.78
C ARG A 157 61.02 -14.70 36.27
N HIS A 158 62.07 -14.33 35.57
CA HIS A 158 62.78 -14.99 34.46
C HIS A 158 62.00 -15.55 33.26
N ASP A 159 62.19 -14.82 32.14
CA ASP A 159 63.17 -15.15 31.08
C ASP A 159 62.76 -16.25 30.08
N ARG A 160 62.89 -15.85 28.82
CA ARG A 160 62.99 -16.63 27.58
C ARG A 160 61.78 -16.67 26.66
N GLY A 161 62.07 -16.08 25.52
CA GLY A 161 61.44 -16.45 24.27
C GLY A 161 61.13 -15.26 23.41
N GLU A 162 62.07 -14.76 22.70
CA GLU A 162 61.90 -13.93 21.51
C GLU A 162 60.97 -14.66 20.56
N ARG A 163 59.77 -14.12 20.36
CA ARG A 163 58.92 -14.46 19.21
C ARG A 163 59.16 -13.46 18.13
N PRO A 164 59.48 -13.90 16.92
CA PRO A 164 59.71 -12.95 15.81
C PRO A 164 58.44 -12.23 15.47
N ASP A 165 58.60 -10.93 15.29
CA ASP A 165 57.74 -9.96 14.68
C ASP A 165 57.13 -10.57 13.38
N ARG A 166 55.84 -10.81 13.36
CA ARG A 166 55.04 -11.06 12.18
C ARG A 166 53.96 -9.98 12.12
N GLY A 167 54.41 -8.79 11.83
CA GLY A 167 53.56 -7.75 11.28
C GLY A 167 53.29 -8.03 9.80
N GLU A 168 52.27 -8.80 9.53
CA GLU A 168 51.58 -8.76 8.23
C GLU A 168 50.22 -8.14 8.43
N PRO A 169 49.86 -7.12 7.62
CA PRO A 169 48.51 -6.59 7.65
C PRO A 169 47.56 -7.67 7.13
N ARG A 170 46.73 -8.22 8.00
CA ARG A 170 45.57 -9.05 7.59
C ARG A 170 44.54 -8.14 6.89
N GLY A 171 44.89 -7.69 5.70
CA GLY A 171 43.99 -7.22 4.67
C GLY A 171 43.69 -8.38 3.72
N GLY A 172 42.78 -9.25 4.09
CA GLY A 172 42.30 -10.32 3.26
C GLY A 172 40.90 -10.64 3.73
N GLY A 173 39.91 -10.07 3.07
CA GLY A 173 38.53 -10.53 3.21
C GLY A 173 38.49 -12.04 3.05
N ASP A 174 37.83 -12.68 3.97
CA ASP A 174 37.53 -14.10 3.96
C ASP A 174 36.71 -14.44 2.70
N GLN A 175 37.43 -14.59 1.58
CA GLN A 175 36.90 -15.27 0.41
C GLN A 175 36.97 -16.75 0.75
N GLY A 176 35.90 -17.26 1.35
CA GLY A 176 35.73 -18.69 1.50
C GLY A 176 36.01 -19.40 0.16
N PRO A 177 36.41 -20.67 0.17
CA PRO A 177 36.76 -21.37 -1.05
C PRO A 177 35.61 -21.27 -2.04
N PRO A 178 35.89 -21.13 -3.36
CA PRO A 178 34.85 -21.05 -4.37
C PRO A 178 33.91 -22.23 -4.25
N ILE A 179 32.61 -21.94 -4.15
CA ILE A 179 31.60 -22.98 -4.06
C ILE A 179 31.55 -23.66 -5.43
N ILE A 180 32.00 -24.89 -5.50
CA ILE A 180 31.93 -25.69 -6.74
C ILE A 180 30.48 -26.16 -6.87
N LEU A 181 29.77 -25.56 -7.83
CA LEU A 181 28.39 -25.91 -8.17
C LEU A 181 28.38 -26.65 -9.51
N VAL A 182 27.59 -27.72 -9.57
CA VAL A 182 27.17 -28.30 -10.84
C VAL A 182 25.87 -27.57 -11.19
N VAL A 183 25.90 -26.78 -12.27
CA VAL A 183 24.72 -26.08 -12.76
C VAL A 183 23.72 -27.10 -13.28
N ASP A 184 22.51 -27.10 -12.71
CA ASP A 184 21.43 -28.03 -13.02
C ASP A 184 20.08 -27.36 -13.27
N GLY A 185 20.03 -26.01 -13.29
CA GLY A 185 18.80 -25.28 -13.54
C GLY A 185 18.98 -23.77 -13.63
N GLU A 186 17.85 -23.10 -13.83
CA GLU A 186 17.72 -21.63 -13.85
C GLU A 186 16.60 -21.19 -12.90
N THR A 187 16.70 -19.97 -12.39
CA THR A 187 15.68 -19.37 -11.53
C THR A 187 15.57 -17.89 -11.81
N ILE A 188 14.35 -17.38 -11.67
CA ILE A 188 14.06 -15.93 -11.67
C ILE A 188 13.26 -15.58 -10.43
N GLY A 189 13.56 -14.43 -9.82
CA GLY A 189 12.83 -13.96 -8.64
C GLY A 189 13.39 -12.67 -8.08
N TRP A 190 12.91 -12.27 -6.91
CA TRP A 190 13.36 -11.05 -6.25
C TRP A 190 14.37 -11.38 -5.15
N PHE A 191 15.45 -10.60 -5.14
CA PHE A 191 16.51 -10.75 -4.14
C PHE A 191 16.07 -10.26 -2.77
N ASP A 192 16.27 -11.10 -1.76
CA ASP A 192 16.00 -10.82 -0.34
C ASP A 192 17.29 -11.02 0.48
N PRO A 193 17.89 -9.94 1.02
CA PRO A 193 19.16 -10.02 1.72
C PRO A 193 19.04 -10.72 3.08
N ALA A 194 20.05 -11.51 3.45
CA ALA A 194 20.18 -12.16 4.73
C ALA A 194 21.64 -12.05 5.23
N ARG A 195 21.93 -11.09 6.10
CA ARG A 195 23.28 -10.70 6.53
C ARG A 195 24.16 -10.33 5.33
N ASP A 196 25.24 -11.11 5.09
CA ASP A 196 26.17 -10.86 3.98
C ASP A 196 25.78 -11.56 2.67
N ALA A 197 24.79 -12.43 2.68
CA ALA A 197 24.27 -13.23 1.57
C ALA A 197 22.81 -12.85 1.27
N GLY A 198 22.08 -13.71 0.54
CA GLY A 198 20.64 -13.55 0.35
C GLY A 198 20.01 -14.76 -0.32
N PHE A 199 18.77 -14.58 -0.74
CA PHE A 199 17.97 -15.59 -1.42
C PHE A 199 17.23 -14.97 -2.60
N ILE A 200 16.96 -15.77 -3.63
CA ILE A 200 16.05 -15.40 -4.71
C ILE A 200 14.68 -15.96 -4.34
N ARG A 201 13.72 -15.04 -4.08
CA ARG A 201 12.34 -15.36 -3.75
C ARG A 201 11.51 -15.45 -5.03
N ARG A 202 10.64 -16.45 -5.14
CA ARG A 202 9.92 -16.78 -6.37
C ARG A 202 8.48 -16.29 -6.34
N ALA A 203 7.96 -15.93 -7.53
CA ALA A 203 6.59 -15.43 -7.72
C ALA A 203 5.52 -16.44 -7.28
N GLU A 204 5.75 -17.75 -7.51
CA GLU A 204 4.84 -18.84 -7.16
C GLU A 204 4.42 -18.83 -5.68
N PHE A 205 5.29 -18.29 -4.81
CA PHE A 205 5.07 -18.19 -3.37
C PHE A 205 4.90 -16.75 -2.89
N SER A 206 4.46 -15.86 -3.78
CA SER A 206 4.32 -14.42 -3.50
C SER A 206 5.59 -13.81 -2.89
N TYR A 207 6.76 -14.27 -3.35
CA TYR A 207 8.09 -13.83 -2.89
C TYR A 207 8.35 -14.02 -1.39
N LEU A 208 7.60 -14.89 -0.75
CA LEU A 208 7.84 -15.31 0.64
C LEU A 208 8.98 -16.34 0.72
N ALA A 209 9.56 -16.45 1.91
CA ALA A 209 10.67 -17.37 2.16
C ALA A 209 10.22 -18.84 2.09
N GLU A 210 10.88 -19.62 1.21
CA GLU A 210 10.65 -21.03 1.01
C GLU A 210 11.94 -21.86 1.14
N PRO A 211 11.84 -23.14 1.56
CA PRO A 211 13.01 -24.01 1.75
C PRO A 211 13.87 -24.19 0.49
N ASN A 212 13.26 -24.11 -0.67
CA ASN A 212 13.91 -24.32 -1.98
C ASN A 212 14.31 -23.01 -2.68
N ASP A 213 14.38 -21.89 -1.96
CA ASP A 213 14.88 -20.65 -2.53
C ASP A 213 16.38 -20.71 -2.75
N ALA A 214 16.84 -20.25 -3.92
CA ALA A 214 18.25 -20.27 -4.27
C ALA A 214 19.06 -19.27 -3.41
N TRP A 215 20.07 -19.77 -2.74
CA TRP A 215 20.97 -18.95 -1.94
C TRP A 215 21.95 -18.18 -2.81
N VAL A 216 22.07 -16.88 -2.60
CA VAL A 216 23.01 -16.00 -3.30
C VAL A 216 24.26 -15.83 -2.43
N PRO A 217 25.43 -16.26 -2.91
CA PRO A 217 26.69 -16.14 -2.16
C PRO A 217 27.09 -14.69 -1.88
N PRO A 218 27.81 -14.41 -0.77
CA PRO A 218 28.22 -13.05 -0.40
C PRO A 218 29.05 -12.34 -1.46
N TYR A 219 29.87 -13.07 -2.19
CA TYR A 219 30.71 -12.46 -3.23
C TYR A 219 29.89 -11.93 -4.39
N LEU A 220 28.82 -12.62 -4.83
CA LEU A 220 27.92 -12.11 -5.88
C LEU A 220 27.12 -10.89 -5.40
N VAL A 221 26.65 -10.91 -4.14
CA VAL A 221 25.96 -9.77 -3.54
C VAL A 221 26.83 -8.52 -3.55
N LYS A 222 28.13 -8.68 -3.17
CA LYS A 222 29.08 -7.57 -3.14
C LYS A 222 29.51 -7.15 -4.55
N GLN A 223 29.78 -8.09 -5.44
CA GLN A 223 30.23 -7.83 -6.81
C GLN A 223 29.23 -6.97 -7.58
N PHE A 224 27.95 -7.31 -7.50
CA PHE A 224 26.88 -6.64 -8.26
C PHE A 224 26.10 -5.62 -7.44
N GLY A 225 26.45 -5.42 -6.16
CA GLY A 225 25.75 -4.49 -5.29
C GLY A 225 24.25 -4.77 -5.18
N LEU A 226 23.86 -6.06 -5.05
CA LEU A 226 22.46 -6.45 -5.01
C LEU A 226 21.73 -5.82 -3.84
N ARG A 227 20.54 -5.31 -4.10
CA ARG A 227 19.65 -4.66 -3.13
C ARG A 227 18.32 -5.41 -3.05
N ARG A 228 17.67 -5.36 -1.90
CA ARG A 228 16.34 -5.95 -1.73
C ARG A 228 15.39 -5.51 -2.83
N GLY A 229 14.65 -6.46 -3.40
CA GLY A 229 13.71 -6.21 -4.48
C GLY A 229 14.32 -6.15 -5.89
N ASP A 230 15.64 -6.36 -6.04
CA ASP A 230 16.21 -6.57 -7.38
C ASP A 230 15.65 -7.86 -7.97
N SER A 231 15.18 -7.83 -9.22
CA SER A 231 14.87 -9.02 -9.98
C SER A 231 16.17 -9.64 -10.46
N VAL A 232 16.39 -10.88 -10.12
CA VAL A 232 17.60 -11.62 -10.48
C VAL A 232 17.22 -12.86 -11.27
N GLU A 233 17.75 -12.96 -12.47
CA GLU A 233 17.75 -14.17 -13.28
C GLU A 233 19.11 -14.83 -13.13
N ALA A 234 19.14 -16.10 -12.76
CA ALA A 234 20.37 -16.76 -12.38
C ALA A 234 20.37 -18.23 -12.74
N ARG A 235 21.57 -18.75 -13.09
CA ARG A 235 21.85 -20.19 -13.15
C ARG A 235 22.11 -20.71 -11.74
N ILE A 236 21.50 -21.84 -11.42
CA ILE A 236 21.55 -22.42 -10.09
C ILE A 236 22.09 -23.85 -10.15
N GLY A 237 22.62 -24.29 -9.01
CA GLY A 237 23.11 -25.65 -8.83
C GLY A 237 23.13 -26.01 -7.35
N ARG A 238 23.51 -27.27 -7.06
CA ARG A 238 23.61 -27.72 -5.66
C ARG A 238 25.04 -27.62 -5.17
N ASP A 239 25.19 -27.02 -3.98
CA ASP A 239 26.46 -26.97 -3.30
C ASP A 239 26.81 -28.36 -2.68
N GLN A 240 28.03 -28.50 -2.16
CA GLN A 240 28.50 -29.74 -1.53
C GLN A 240 27.64 -30.21 -0.35
N ARG A 241 26.77 -29.34 0.19
CA ARG A 241 25.81 -29.62 1.25
C ARG A 241 24.40 -29.91 0.73
N GLY A 242 24.23 -29.99 -0.60
CA GLY A 242 22.95 -30.21 -1.26
C GLY A 242 22.02 -29.01 -1.26
N ARG A 243 22.47 -27.82 -0.82
CA ARG A 243 21.68 -26.58 -0.82
C ARG A 243 21.67 -25.98 -2.23
N LEU A 244 20.49 -25.52 -2.67
CA LEU A 244 20.34 -24.79 -3.91
C LEU A 244 21.01 -23.42 -3.82
N ALA A 245 21.92 -23.12 -4.73
CA ALA A 245 22.70 -21.88 -4.71
C ALA A 245 22.88 -21.31 -6.11
N VAL A 246 23.05 -19.99 -6.19
CA VAL A 246 23.34 -19.28 -7.43
C VAL A 246 24.79 -19.52 -7.85
N ALA A 247 24.98 -20.05 -9.06
CA ALA A 247 26.28 -20.25 -9.67
C ALA A 247 26.70 -19.00 -10.46
N GLU A 248 25.78 -18.42 -11.22
CA GLU A 248 26.00 -17.28 -12.10
C GLU A 248 24.73 -16.42 -12.16
N ILE A 249 24.88 -15.10 -12.16
CA ILE A 249 23.78 -14.16 -12.40
C ILE A 249 23.76 -13.84 -13.88
N VAL A 250 22.59 -14.06 -14.51
CA VAL A 250 22.37 -13.83 -15.94
C VAL A 250 21.86 -12.42 -16.19
N GLN A 251 20.88 -11.95 -15.37
CA GLN A 251 20.32 -10.61 -15.47
C GLN A 251 20.00 -10.04 -14.10
N ILE A 252 20.09 -8.70 -14.00
CA ILE A 252 19.63 -7.93 -12.84
C ILE A 252 18.65 -6.86 -13.34
N ASN A 253 17.40 -6.92 -12.88
CA ASN A 253 16.32 -6.01 -13.29
C ASN A 253 16.08 -5.96 -14.81
N GLY A 254 16.37 -7.05 -15.54
CA GLY A 254 16.20 -7.18 -16.98
C GLY A 254 17.38 -6.63 -17.79
N GLU A 255 18.50 -6.32 -17.15
CA GLU A 255 19.73 -5.83 -17.79
C GLU A 255 20.89 -6.78 -17.51
N GLU A 256 21.91 -6.79 -18.38
CA GLU A 256 23.14 -7.56 -18.12
C GLU A 256 23.82 -7.09 -16.84
N PRO A 257 24.36 -8.04 -16.03
CA PRO A 257 24.97 -7.71 -14.76
C PRO A 257 26.22 -6.84 -14.97
N ASN A 258 26.21 -5.61 -14.48
CA ASN A 258 27.36 -4.72 -14.54
C ASN A 258 27.70 -4.19 -13.13
N ALA A 259 28.88 -4.56 -12.64
CA ALA A 259 29.37 -4.16 -11.32
C ALA A 259 29.72 -2.66 -11.21
N GLU A 260 29.93 -1.98 -12.35
CA GLU A 260 30.40 -0.58 -12.39
C GLU A 260 29.26 0.44 -12.43
N ILE A 261 28.02 0.00 -12.66
CA ILE A 261 26.87 0.91 -12.74
C ILE A 261 26.57 1.52 -11.37
N LYS A 262 26.72 2.82 -11.25
CA LYS A 262 26.26 3.59 -10.09
C LYS A 262 24.73 3.73 -10.16
N ARG A 263 24.03 2.96 -9.35
CA ARG A 263 22.55 2.93 -9.31
C ARG A 263 22.03 4.13 -8.52
N THR A 264 20.99 4.77 -9.05
CA THR A 264 20.25 5.84 -8.36
C THR A 264 19.51 5.26 -7.14
N ASP A 265 19.44 6.03 -6.04
CA ASP A 265 18.63 5.67 -4.88
C ASP A 265 17.25 6.33 -5.00
N PHE A 266 16.20 5.55 -4.79
CA PHE A 266 14.81 6.01 -4.80
C PHE A 266 14.58 7.24 -3.90
N GLN A 267 15.27 7.31 -2.76
CA GLN A 267 15.12 8.41 -1.82
C GLN A 267 15.65 9.75 -2.35
N THR A 268 16.56 9.71 -3.32
CA THR A 268 17.15 10.93 -3.95
C THR A 268 16.28 11.47 -5.08
N LEU A 269 15.28 10.70 -5.55
CA LEU A 269 14.40 11.11 -6.64
C LEU A 269 13.40 12.18 -6.18
N THR A 270 13.40 13.31 -6.88
CA THR A 270 12.56 14.46 -6.54
C THR A 270 11.09 14.19 -6.87
N ALA A 271 10.23 14.27 -5.85
CA ALA A 271 8.79 14.09 -6.01
C ALA A 271 8.09 15.33 -6.57
N SER A 272 7.19 15.14 -7.52
CA SER A 272 6.33 16.16 -8.10
C SER A 272 4.84 15.77 -7.98
N TYR A 273 3.94 16.72 -8.20
CA TYR A 273 2.53 16.39 -8.36
C TYR A 273 2.31 15.60 -9.65
N PRO A 274 1.35 14.65 -9.68
CA PRO A 274 0.94 13.99 -10.91
C PRO A 274 0.51 14.99 -11.99
N GLU A 275 1.07 14.84 -13.20
CA GLU A 275 0.75 15.67 -14.38
C GLU A 275 0.27 14.81 -15.55
N ARG A 276 0.52 13.50 -15.50
CA ARG A 276 0.06 12.53 -16.50
C ARG A 276 -1.08 11.70 -15.91
N LYS A 277 -2.25 11.74 -16.55
CA LYS A 277 -3.43 10.98 -16.13
C LYS A 277 -3.24 9.49 -16.39
N LEU A 278 -3.64 8.67 -15.45
CA LEU A 278 -3.80 7.23 -15.58
C LEU A 278 -5.25 6.97 -16.02
N THR A 279 -5.51 7.10 -17.32
CA THR A 279 -6.87 7.01 -17.89
C THR A 279 -7.40 5.59 -17.77
N LEU A 280 -8.58 5.45 -17.19
CA LEU A 280 -9.23 4.15 -16.98
C LEU A 280 -10.25 3.81 -18.06
N GLU A 281 -10.86 4.80 -18.69
CA GLU A 281 -11.83 4.65 -19.79
C GLU A 281 -11.20 3.89 -20.97
N THR A 282 -11.82 2.75 -21.36
CA THR A 282 -11.28 1.89 -22.43
C THR A 282 -12.01 2.03 -23.78
N GLY A 283 -13.00 2.91 -23.87
CA GLY A 283 -13.80 3.11 -25.07
C GLY A 283 -14.82 2.01 -25.35
N ARG A 284 -14.99 1.08 -24.43
CA ARG A 284 -16.03 0.04 -24.54
C ARG A 284 -17.41 0.60 -24.22
N PRO A 285 -18.51 -0.02 -24.69
CA PRO A 285 -19.86 0.44 -24.35
C PRO A 285 -20.10 0.43 -22.83
N ALA A 286 -20.45 1.59 -22.27
CA ALA A 286 -20.62 1.81 -20.83
C ALA A 286 -22.09 1.64 -20.37
N LYS A 287 -22.85 0.73 -20.98
CA LYS A 287 -24.26 0.51 -20.59
C LYS A 287 -24.37 -0.11 -19.20
N ASN A 288 -23.51 -1.07 -18.90
CA ASN A 288 -23.42 -1.76 -17.61
C ASN A 288 -21.97 -2.20 -17.38
N GLY A 289 -21.62 -2.50 -16.11
CA GLY A 289 -20.37 -3.16 -15.77
C GLY A 289 -19.16 -2.23 -15.59
N PRO A 290 -17.93 -2.76 -15.76
CA PRO A 290 -16.70 -2.08 -15.33
C PRO A 290 -16.44 -0.75 -16.04
N GLU A 291 -16.81 -0.59 -17.32
CA GLU A 291 -16.56 0.62 -18.08
C GLU A 291 -17.30 1.84 -17.52
N LEU A 292 -18.52 1.67 -17.06
CA LEU A 292 -19.27 2.72 -16.38
C LEU A 292 -18.51 3.21 -15.14
N THR A 293 -17.96 2.29 -14.36
CA THR A 293 -17.15 2.58 -13.18
C THR A 293 -15.87 3.32 -13.55
N ARG A 294 -15.15 2.89 -14.58
CA ARG A 294 -13.92 3.52 -15.08
C ARG A 294 -14.16 4.96 -15.51
N ARG A 295 -15.19 5.17 -16.30
CA ARG A 295 -15.57 6.50 -16.78
C ARG A 295 -15.98 7.41 -15.64
N ALA A 296 -16.72 6.90 -14.66
CA ALA A 296 -17.12 7.67 -13.48
C ALA A 296 -15.90 8.08 -12.62
N ILE A 297 -14.91 7.20 -12.42
CA ILE A 297 -13.67 7.55 -11.72
C ILE A 297 -12.93 8.66 -12.47
N ASP A 298 -12.77 8.53 -13.77
CA ASP A 298 -12.07 9.49 -14.62
C ASP A 298 -12.69 10.89 -14.59
N LEU A 299 -14.02 11.00 -14.33
CA LEU A 299 -14.74 12.27 -14.20
C LEU A 299 -14.74 12.84 -12.78
N ILE A 300 -14.78 11.97 -11.76
CA ILE A 300 -15.00 12.41 -10.36
C ILE A 300 -13.70 12.44 -9.56
N ALA A 301 -12.84 11.47 -9.71
CA ALA A 301 -11.60 11.36 -8.95
C ALA A 301 -10.48 10.80 -9.85
N PRO A 302 -10.01 11.59 -10.85
CA PRO A 302 -9.00 11.13 -11.79
C PRO A 302 -7.73 10.73 -11.05
N ILE A 303 -7.15 9.62 -11.48
CA ILE A 303 -5.90 9.10 -10.92
C ILE A 303 -4.77 9.51 -11.87
N GLY A 304 -3.68 10.02 -11.32
CA GLY A 304 -2.47 10.32 -12.09
C GLY A 304 -1.32 9.40 -11.72
N TYR A 305 -0.35 9.29 -12.60
CA TYR A 305 0.91 8.60 -12.31
C TYR A 305 1.60 9.23 -11.09
N GLY A 306 1.94 8.41 -10.10
CA GLY A 306 2.51 8.90 -8.83
C GLY A 306 1.46 9.28 -7.78
N GLN A 307 0.16 8.98 -8.02
CA GLN A 307 -0.93 9.29 -7.11
C GLN A 307 -0.88 8.42 -5.84
N ARG A 308 -1.29 9.01 -4.72
CA ARG A 308 -1.66 8.31 -3.48
C ARG A 308 -3.17 8.29 -3.37
N ALA A 309 -3.80 7.29 -4.03
CA ALA A 309 -5.25 7.18 -4.07
C ALA A 309 -5.77 6.29 -2.96
N LEU A 310 -6.74 6.79 -2.22
CA LEU A 310 -7.41 6.08 -1.13
C LEU A 310 -8.84 5.74 -1.53
N ILE A 311 -9.16 4.46 -1.62
CA ILE A 311 -10.52 3.95 -1.81
C ILE A 311 -11.13 3.72 -0.43
N VAL A 312 -12.03 4.59 -0.03
CA VAL A 312 -12.71 4.52 1.28
C VAL A 312 -13.99 3.72 1.13
N ALA A 313 -13.99 2.50 1.67
CA ALA A 313 -15.07 1.56 1.42
C ALA A 313 -15.68 1.00 2.71
N PRO A 314 -16.98 1.28 2.98
CA PRO A 314 -17.75 0.50 3.94
C PRO A 314 -17.89 -0.96 3.47
N ALA A 315 -18.15 -1.88 4.40
CA ALA A 315 -18.38 -3.26 4.05
C ALA A 315 -19.54 -3.41 3.04
N ARG A 316 -19.33 -4.23 2.00
CA ARG A 316 -20.32 -4.54 0.93
C ARG A 316 -20.67 -3.35 0.02
N ALA A 317 -19.86 -2.31 -0.04
CA ALA A 317 -20.10 -1.15 -0.90
C ALA A 317 -19.64 -1.33 -2.37
N GLY A 318 -19.12 -2.50 -2.77
CA GLY A 318 -18.64 -2.77 -4.12
C GLY A 318 -17.14 -2.56 -4.31
N LYS A 319 -16.35 -2.65 -3.23
CA LYS A 319 -14.88 -2.50 -3.22
C LYS A 319 -14.19 -3.35 -4.30
N THR A 320 -14.45 -4.65 -4.34
CA THR A 320 -13.80 -5.60 -5.26
C THR A 320 -14.10 -5.29 -6.72
N MET A 321 -15.37 -4.96 -7.05
CA MET A 321 -15.76 -4.55 -8.40
C MET A 321 -15.05 -3.26 -8.85
N LEU A 322 -14.86 -2.32 -7.90
CA LEU A 322 -14.13 -1.09 -8.18
C LEU A 322 -12.66 -1.36 -8.47
N MET A 323 -12.02 -2.20 -7.66
CA MET A 323 -10.63 -2.60 -7.85
C MET A 323 -10.42 -3.32 -9.17
N GLN A 324 -11.30 -4.28 -9.51
CA GLN A 324 -11.26 -4.97 -10.79
C GLN A 324 -11.38 -3.99 -11.96
N ALA A 325 -12.34 -3.05 -11.90
CA ALA A 325 -12.51 -2.05 -12.95
C ALA A 325 -11.25 -1.19 -13.14
N ILE A 326 -10.60 -0.79 -12.05
CA ILE A 326 -9.35 -0.01 -12.07
C ILE A 326 -8.21 -0.84 -12.67
N THR A 327 -7.97 -2.06 -12.18
CA THR A 327 -6.85 -2.91 -12.62
C THR A 327 -6.95 -3.27 -14.10
N GLU A 328 -8.15 -3.67 -14.56
CA GLU A 328 -8.38 -3.96 -15.98
C GLU A 328 -8.27 -2.71 -16.87
N GLY A 329 -8.71 -1.53 -16.38
CA GLY A 329 -8.54 -0.26 -17.10
C GLY A 329 -7.06 0.12 -17.26
N ILE A 330 -6.27 -0.04 -16.21
CA ILE A 330 -4.82 0.19 -16.23
C ILE A 330 -4.14 -0.77 -17.21
N ALA A 331 -4.42 -2.07 -17.10
CA ALA A 331 -3.81 -3.07 -17.97
C ALA A 331 -4.14 -2.86 -19.46
N ALA A 332 -5.35 -2.36 -19.76
CA ALA A 332 -5.79 -2.10 -21.12
C ALA A 332 -5.13 -0.85 -21.74
N ASN A 333 -5.00 0.22 -20.95
CA ASN A 333 -4.58 1.55 -21.47
C ASN A 333 -3.10 1.85 -21.21
N HIS A 334 -2.47 1.16 -20.25
CA HIS A 334 -1.11 1.45 -19.77
C HIS A 334 -0.28 0.17 -19.67
N PRO A 335 -0.13 -0.60 -20.77
CA PRO A 335 0.61 -1.87 -20.77
C PRO A 335 2.10 -1.69 -20.43
N GLU A 336 2.63 -0.47 -20.58
CA GLU A 336 4.00 -0.12 -20.22
C GLU A 336 4.23 -0.04 -18.71
N ALA A 337 3.16 0.17 -17.93
CA ALA A 337 3.25 0.29 -16.48
C ALA A 337 3.28 -1.09 -15.82
N THR A 338 4.21 -1.29 -14.88
CA THR A 338 4.21 -2.50 -14.06
C THR A 338 3.06 -2.45 -13.07
N LEU A 339 2.05 -3.30 -13.25
CA LEU A 339 0.88 -3.39 -12.37
C LEU A 339 1.07 -4.52 -11.36
N LEU A 340 1.09 -4.17 -10.07
CA LEU A 340 1.17 -5.10 -8.94
C LEU A 340 -0.15 -5.05 -8.14
N ILE A 341 -0.78 -6.20 -7.95
CA ILE A 341 -1.98 -6.34 -7.11
C ILE A 341 -1.53 -6.97 -5.79
N LEU A 342 -1.53 -6.17 -4.73
CA LEU A 342 -1.04 -6.56 -3.41
C LEU A 342 -2.20 -6.83 -2.46
N LEU A 343 -2.37 -8.11 -2.06
CA LEU A 343 -3.44 -8.54 -1.16
C LEU A 343 -2.83 -8.94 0.20
N VAL A 344 -3.23 -8.24 1.26
CA VAL A 344 -2.66 -8.41 2.60
C VAL A 344 -3.74 -8.78 3.60
N ASP A 345 -3.61 -9.95 4.22
CA ASP A 345 -4.59 -10.47 5.20
C ASP A 345 -6.01 -10.60 4.59
N GLU A 346 -6.09 -10.88 3.28
CA GLU A 346 -7.34 -11.12 2.57
C GLU A 346 -7.68 -12.62 2.52
N ARG A 347 -8.92 -12.94 2.16
CA ARG A 347 -9.41 -14.32 2.11
C ARG A 347 -8.85 -15.06 0.90
N PRO A 348 -8.58 -16.38 1.00
CA PRO A 348 -8.09 -17.18 -0.12
C PRO A 348 -8.98 -17.10 -1.37
N GLU A 349 -10.31 -17.04 -1.20
CA GLU A 349 -11.25 -16.87 -2.30
C GLU A 349 -11.11 -15.51 -3.00
N GLU A 350 -10.85 -14.42 -2.26
CA GLU A 350 -10.61 -13.07 -2.83
C GLU A 350 -9.26 -13.02 -3.56
N VAL A 351 -8.26 -13.76 -3.07
CA VAL A 351 -6.97 -13.93 -3.76
C VAL A 351 -7.16 -14.67 -5.09
N SER A 352 -7.91 -15.77 -5.08
CA SER A 352 -8.19 -16.55 -6.30
C SER A 352 -9.00 -15.74 -7.31
N GLU A 353 -9.95 -14.93 -6.85
CA GLU A 353 -10.71 -14.00 -7.70
C GLU A 353 -9.78 -12.99 -8.38
N ALA A 354 -8.87 -12.35 -7.63
CA ALA A 354 -7.92 -11.39 -8.20
C ALA A 354 -6.97 -12.03 -9.23
N ILE A 355 -6.51 -13.26 -8.99
CA ILE A 355 -5.73 -14.02 -9.97
C ILE A 355 -6.54 -14.29 -11.24
N SER A 356 -7.84 -14.58 -11.10
CA SER A 356 -8.74 -14.85 -12.24
C SER A 356 -8.99 -13.65 -13.15
N TRP A 357 -8.71 -12.42 -12.70
CA TRP A 357 -8.80 -11.23 -13.56
C TRP A 357 -7.79 -11.27 -14.70
N GLY A 358 -6.70 -12.04 -14.57
CA GLY A 358 -5.70 -12.24 -15.63
C GLY A 358 -4.92 -10.99 -16.02
N VAL A 359 -4.84 -9.99 -15.12
CA VAL A 359 -4.16 -8.72 -15.35
C VAL A 359 -3.22 -8.40 -14.18
N GLY A 360 -2.04 -7.84 -14.49
CA GLY A 360 -1.04 -7.50 -13.50
C GLY A 360 -0.41 -8.72 -12.82
N GLU A 361 0.48 -8.48 -11.89
CA GLU A 361 1.09 -9.51 -11.05
C GLU A 361 0.44 -9.49 -9.66
N VAL A 362 -0.16 -10.62 -9.25
CA VAL A 362 -0.80 -10.76 -7.93
C VAL A 362 0.22 -11.27 -6.92
N VAL A 363 0.45 -10.46 -5.88
CA VAL A 363 1.30 -10.81 -4.73
C VAL A 363 0.43 -10.81 -3.48
N ALA A 364 0.31 -11.94 -2.82
CA ALA A 364 -0.66 -12.11 -1.76
C ALA A 364 -0.09 -12.76 -0.50
N SER A 365 -0.67 -12.38 0.64
CA SER A 365 -0.52 -13.11 1.91
C SER A 365 -1.90 -13.22 2.54
N SER A 366 -2.50 -14.42 2.46
CA SER A 366 -3.86 -14.70 2.91
C SER A 366 -3.96 -14.72 4.44
N PHE A 367 -5.18 -14.55 4.98
CA PHE A 367 -5.43 -14.33 6.41
C PHE A 367 -5.02 -15.50 7.32
N ASP A 368 -4.81 -16.69 6.79
CA ASP A 368 -4.29 -17.86 7.50
C ASP A 368 -2.79 -17.78 7.82
N GLN A 369 -2.08 -16.82 7.19
CA GLN A 369 -0.67 -16.58 7.43
C GLN A 369 -0.44 -15.71 8.69
N PRO A 370 0.70 -15.87 9.37
CA PRO A 370 1.03 -15.03 10.52
C PRO A 370 1.34 -13.59 10.08
N ALA A 371 1.06 -12.61 10.94
CA ALA A 371 1.25 -11.18 10.69
C ALA A 371 2.65 -10.81 10.15
N LYS A 372 3.68 -11.56 10.57
CA LYS A 372 5.05 -11.36 10.08
C LYS A 372 5.17 -11.60 8.57
N ARG A 373 4.47 -12.61 8.02
CA ARG A 373 4.44 -12.89 6.58
C ARG A 373 3.77 -11.75 5.80
N HIS A 374 2.68 -11.16 6.34
CA HIS A 374 2.06 -9.98 5.74
C HIS A 374 3.03 -8.81 5.63
N VAL A 375 3.81 -8.55 6.68
CA VAL A 375 4.83 -7.50 6.68
C VAL A 375 5.93 -7.78 5.66
N GLU A 376 6.44 -9.01 5.59
CA GLU A 376 7.49 -9.44 4.66
C GLU A 376 7.08 -9.21 3.20
N VAL A 377 5.84 -9.57 2.82
CA VAL A 377 5.29 -9.36 1.46
C VAL A 377 5.21 -7.88 1.13
N VAL A 378 4.64 -7.08 2.03
CA VAL A 378 4.49 -5.62 1.84
C VAL A 378 5.85 -4.96 1.60
N GLU A 379 6.84 -5.30 2.42
CA GLU A 379 8.19 -4.73 2.28
C GLU A 379 8.87 -5.17 0.99
N MET A 380 8.69 -6.43 0.58
CA MET A 380 9.27 -6.94 -0.65
C MET A 380 8.69 -6.23 -1.88
N VAL A 381 7.36 -6.08 -1.95
CA VAL A 381 6.69 -5.36 -3.04
C VAL A 381 7.12 -3.89 -3.09
N LEU A 382 7.27 -3.22 -1.93
CA LEU A 382 7.74 -1.84 -1.90
C LEU A 382 9.17 -1.71 -2.44
N GLU A 383 10.08 -2.58 -2.01
CA GLU A 383 11.46 -2.54 -2.47
C GLU A 383 11.57 -2.89 -3.97
N ARG A 384 10.80 -3.87 -4.45
CA ARG A 384 10.70 -4.15 -5.90
C ARG A 384 10.24 -2.93 -6.68
N SER A 385 9.17 -2.29 -6.23
CA SER A 385 8.64 -1.09 -6.88
C SER A 385 9.68 0.05 -6.93
N ARG A 386 10.45 0.23 -5.85
CA ARG A 386 11.54 1.20 -5.81
C ARG A 386 12.61 0.90 -6.84
N ARG A 387 13.01 -0.37 -7.00
CA ARG A 387 14.00 -0.79 -8.02
C ARG A 387 13.56 -0.47 -9.43
N LEU A 388 12.28 -0.68 -9.73
CA LEU A 388 11.71 -0.35 -11.03
C LEU A 388 11.68 1.16 -11.30
N VAL A 389 11.26 1.95 -10.31
CA VAL A 389 11.21 3.41 -10.44
C VAL A 389 12.61 4.02 -10.56
N GLU A 390 13.62 3.44 -9.91
CA GLU A 390 15.03 3.84 -10.08
C GLU A 390 15.55 3.67 -11.51
N GLN A 391 14.91 2.77 -12.30
CA GLN A 391 15.14 2.58 -13.74
C GLN A 391 14.27 3.50 -14.61
N GLY A 392 13.52 4.43 -14.02
CA GLY A 392 12.61 5.32 -14.77
C GLY A 392 11.30 4.67 -15.20
N LYS A 393 10.95 3.48 -14.67
CA LYS A 393 9.71 2.78 -15.01
C LYS A 393 8.54 3.31 -14.18
N ASP A 394 7.34 3.18 -14.74
CA ASP A 394 6.09 3.45 -14.05
C ASP A 394 5.58 2.20 -13.36
N VAL A 395 5.25 2.33 -12.07
CA VAL A 395 4.74 1.22 -11.26
C VAL A 395 3.42 1.63 -10.63
N VAL A 396 2.43 0.75 -10.72
CA VAL A 396 1.14 0.91 -10.06
C VAL A 396 0.92 -0.25 -9.08
N ILE A 397 0.75 0.07 -7.81
CA ILE A 397 0.34 -0.89 -6.77
C ILE A 397 -1.14 -0.68 -6.48
N VAL A 398 -1.95 -1.72 -6.66
CA VAL A 398 -3.34 -1.77 -6.19
C VAL A 398 -3.37 -2.64 -4.93
N LEU A 399 -3.60 -2.01 -3.77
CA LEU A 399 -3.48 -2.64 -2.45
C LEU A 399 -4.84 -2.87 -1.79
N ASP A 400 -5.11 -4.08 -1.40
CA ASP A 400 -6.22 -4.45 -0.52
C ASP A 400 -5.70 -5.20 0.72
N SER A 401 -5.67 -4.63 1.93
CA SER A 401 -6.06 -3.26 2.28
C SER A 401 -5.03 -2.58 3.20
N LEU A 402 -4.98 -1.25 3.19
CA LEU A 402 -4.17 -0.46 4.13
C LEU A 402 -4.54 -0.74 5.58
N THR A 403 -5.84 -0.91 5.87
CA THR A 403 -6.33 -1.19 7.22
C THR A 403 -5.75 -2.49 7.75
N ARG A 404 -5.81 -3.57 6.95
CA ARG A 404 -5.27 -4.88 7.33
C ARG A 404 -3.74 -4.87 7.38
N MET A 405 -3.11 -4.20 6.43
CA MET A 405 -1.65 -3.98 6.47
C MET A 405 -1.23 -3.31 7.77
N ALA A 406 -1.87 -2.21 8.18
CA ALA A 406 -1.54 -1.52 9.42
C ALA A 406 -1.77 -2.39 10.67
N ARG A 407 -2.82 -3.20 10.69
CA ARG A 407 -3.07 -4.20 11.74
C ARG A 407 -1.95 -5.25 11.81
N ALA A 408 -1.49 -5.73 10.66
CA ALA A 408 -0.39 -6.70 10.58
C ALA A 408 0.91 -6.13 11.16
N PHE A 409 1.26 -4.88 10.80
CA PHE A 409 2.40 -4.18 11.39
C PHE A 409 2.26 -4.00 12.90
N ASN A 410 1.06 -3.61 13.38
CA ASN A 410 0.80 -3.46 14.82
C ASN A 410 0.96 -4.78 15.60
N THR A 411 0.66 -5.91 14.95
CA THR A 411 0.77 -7.23 15.57
C THR A 411 2.20 -7.79 15.48
N ALA A 412 2.90 -7.57 14.36
CA ALA A 412 4.23 -8.13 14.10
C ALA A 412 5.36 -7.37 14.79
N GLU A 413 5.21 -6.05 14.98
CA GLU A 413 6.23 -5.22 15.61
C GLU A 413 6.13 -5.29 17.14
N ARG A 414 7.29 -5.28 17.80
CA ARG A 414 7.33 -5.12 19.27
C ARG A 414 6.96 -3.67 19.58
N GLY A 415 5.77 -3.47 20.13
CA GLY A 415 5.27 -2.15 20.50
C GLY A 415 6.15 -1.44 21.52
N THR A 416 6.10 -0.11 21.50
CA THR A 416 6.76 0.77 22.51
C THR A 416 6.05 0.71 23.87
N GLY A 417 4.89 0.04 23.95
CA GLY A 417 4.01 0.02 25.11
C GLY A 417 3.16 1.28 25.26
N ARG A 418 3.28 2.24 24.32
CA ARG A 418 2.44 3.45 24.27
C ARG A 418 1.39 3.25 23.18
N THR A 419 0.15 3.02 23.58
CA THR A 419 -0.95 2.80 22.64
C THR A 419 -1.79 4.06 22.45
N LEU A 420 -2.20 4.29 21.21
CA LEU A 420 -3.27 5.22 20.83
C LEU A 420 -4.65 4.60 21.13
N SER A 421 -5.71 5.34 20.88
CA SER A 421 -7.07 4.82 20.97
C SER A 421 -7.22 3.55 20.11
N GLY A 422 -7.92 2.53 20.66
CA GLY A 422 -8.15 1.27 19.95
C GLY A 422 -7.01 0.26 20.03
N GLY A 423 -5.93 0.50 20.82
CA GLY A 423 -4.84 -0.47 20.99
C GLY A 423 -3.78 -0.44 19.90
N LEU A 424 -3.74 0.63 19.08
CA LEU A 424 -2.70 0.86 18.08
C LEU A 424 -1.44 1.42 18.75
N ASP A 425 -0.29 0.76 18.56
CA ASP A 425 0.99 1.30 19.04
C ASP A 425 1.42 2.52 18.23
N THR A 426 1.96 3.53 18.89
CA THR A 426 2.35 4.80 18.25
C THR A 426 3.41 4.62 17.16
N SER A 427 4.26 3.60 17.26
CA SER A 427 5.30 3.29 16.26
C SER A 427 4.80 2.45 15.10
N ALA A 428 3.73 1.67 15.29
CA ALA A 428 3.24 0.72 14.30
C ALA A 428 2.79 1.36 12.97
N MET A 429 2.36 2.64 13.00
CA MET A 429 1.94 3.35 11.80
C MET A 429 3.08 3.94 10.96
N ALA A 430 4.29 3.98 11.47
CA ALA A 430 5.41 4.63 10.77
C ALA A 430 5.74 3.96 9.43
N ARG A 431 5.83 2.62 9.41
CA ARG A 431 6.13 1.85 8.19
C ARG A 431 4.97 1.83 7.20
N PRO A 432 3.71 1.56 7.60
CA PRO A 432 2.55 1.69 6.72
C PRO A 432 2.41 3.07 6.07
N LYS A 433 2.64 4.15 6.84
CA LYS A 433 2.67 5.52 6.29
C LYS A 433 3.81 5.73 5.32
N ALA A 434 5.00 5.22 5.61
CA ALA A 434 6.15 5.29 4.71
C ALA A 434 5.91 4.51 3.42
N PHE A 435 5.21 3.36 3.47
CA PHE A 435 4.77 2.62 2.30
C PHE A 435 3.86 3.49 1.43
N PHE A 436 2.73 3.95 1.95
CA PHE A 436 1.77 4.75 1.19
C PHE A 436 2.36 6.12 0.76
N GLY A 437 3.17 6.74 1.62
CA GLY A 437 3.89 7.98 1.36
C GLY A 437 5.02 7.87 0.32
N SER A 438 5.43 6.65 -0.05
CA SER A 438 6.45 6.43 -1.08
C SER A 438 5.95 6.77 -2.48
N ALA A 439 4.63 6.73 -2.72
CA ALA A 439 4.06 7.07 -4.01
C ALA A 439 4.41 8.50 -4.43
N ARG A 440 4.96 8.64 -5.65
CA ARG A 440 5.43 9.90 -6.22
C ARG A 440 5.51 9.85 -7.75
N TYR A 441 5.33 11.00 -8.36
CA TYR A 441 5.66 11.25 -9.76
C TYR A 441 7.02 11.92 -9.85
N ILE A 442 7.87 11.47 -10.77
CA ILE A 442 9.20 12.00 -10.98
C ILE A 442 9.23 12.62 -12.37
N LEU A 443 9.56 13.91 -12.43
CA LEU A 443 9.63 14.60 -13.71
C LEU A 443 10.74 14.00 -14.59
N PRO A 444 10.57 13.98 -15.94
CA PRO A 444 11.55 13.40 -16.86
C PRO A 444 12.96 13.94 -16.67
N GLN A 445 13.12 15.26 -16.37
CA GLN A 445 14.42 15.87 -16.10
C GLN A 445 15.10 15.38 -14.82
N HIS A 446 14.38 14.68 -13.95
CA HIS A 446 14.89 14.12 -12.67
C HIS A 446 14.97 12.59 -12.68
N GLY A 447 14.98 11.98 -13.87
CA GLY A 447 15.08 10.52 -14.04
C GLY A 447 13.81 9.85 -14.54
N GLY A 448 12.66 10.54 -14.47
CA GLY A 448 11.37 9.98 -14.92
C GLY A 448 10.85 8.85 -14.03
N GLY A 449 9.78 8.20 -14.51
CA GLY A 449 9.11 7.13 -13.80
C GLY A 449 8.15 7.59 -12.70
N SER A 450 7.40 6.65 -12.16
CA SER A 450 6.48 6.95 -11.06
C SER A 450 6.16 5.72 -10.21
N LEU A 451 5.81 5.96 -8.95
CA LEU A 451 5.18 4.97 -8.08
C LEU A 451 3.77 5.48 -7.75
N THR A 452 2.75 4.81 -8.27
CA THR A 452 1.34 5.06 -7.96
C THR A 452 0.86 4.01 -6.97
N ILE A 453 0.17 4.42 -5.90
CA ILE A 453 -0.44 3.49 -4.95
C ILE A 453 -1.93 3.80 -4.85
N ILE A 454 -2.75 2.83 -5.23
CA ILE A 454 -4.21 2.86 -5.14
C ILE A 454 -4.59 1.84 -4.07
N ALA A 455 -5.04 2.32 -2.91
CA ALA A 455 -5.20 1.44 -1.77
C ALA A 455 -6.56 1.57 -1.13
N THR A 456 -7.13 0.44 -0.68
CA THR A 456 -8.41 0.41 0.02
C THR A 456 -8.22 0.67 1.51
N ALA A 457 -9.14 1.41 2.10
CA ALA A 457 -9.28 1.59 3.54
C ALA A 457 -10.69 1.18 3.96
N LEU A 458 -10.77 0.31 4.96
CA LEU A 458 -12.03 -0.13 5.53
C LEU A 458 -12.54 0.88 6.54
N VAL A 459 -13.80 1.27 6.41
CA VAL A 459 -14.49 2.18 7.32
C VAL A 459 -15.79 1.56 7.82
N GLU A 460 -16.37 2.13 8.88
CA GLU A 460 -17.63 1.63 9.48
C GLU A 460 -17.54 0.17 9.95
N THR A 461 -16.37 -0.26 10.39
CA THR A 461 -16.13 -1.62 10.90
C THR A 461 -16.57 -1.78 12.37
N GLY A 462 -16.87 -0.68 13.06
CA GLY A 462 -17.09 -0.65 14.51
C GLY A 462 -15.80 -0.75 15.34
N SER A 463 -14.64 -0.75 14.70
CA SER A 463 -13.33 -0.83 15.36
C SER A 463 -12.71 0.56 15.50
N ARG A 464 -12.48 1.01 16.74
CA ARG A 464 -11.75 2.26 17.00
C ARG A 464 -10.32 2.27 16.46
N MET A 465 -9.71 1.09 16.33
CA MET A 465 -8.38 0.99 15.71
C MET A 465 -8.45 1.38 14.24
N ASP A 466 -9.45 0.91 13.52
CA ASP A 466 -9.62 1.19 12.09
C ASP A 466 -9.92 2.67 11.84
N ASP A 467 -10.70 3.30 12.73
CA ASP A 467 -10.99 4.73 12.64
C ASP A 467 -9.69 5.55 12.75
N VAL A 468 -8.80 5.19 13.70
CA VAL A 468 -7.48 5.84 13.86
C VAL A 468 -6.60 5.58 12.64
N ILE A 469 -6.53 4.33 12.16
CA ILE A 469 -5.77 3.96 10.96
C ILE A 469 -6.24 4.77 9.75
N PHE A 470 -7.56 4.87 9.53
CA PHE A 470 -8.14 5.62 8.43
C PHE A 470 -7.76 7.11 8.48
N GLU A 471 -7.91 7.79 9.64
CA GLU A 471 -7.57 9.21 9.79
C GLU A 471 -6.07 9.47 9.54
N GLU A 472 -5.20 8.55 9.96
CA GLU A 472 -3.76 8.63 9.72
C GLU A 472 -3.39 8.54 8.22
N PHE A 473 -4.12 7.74 7.43
CA PHE A 473 -3.90 7.64 5.97
C PHE A 473 -4.58 8.75 5.18
N LYS A 474 -5.75 9.22 5.61
CA LYS A 474 -6.49 10.32 4.98
C LYS A 474 -5.63 11.58 4.86
N GLY A 475 -4.84 11.88 5.90
CA GLY A 475 -3.87 12.98 5.87
C GLY A 475 -2.72 12.80 4.87
N THR A 476 -2.44 11.57 4.45
CA THR A 476 -1.32 11.22 3.55
C THR A 476 -1.75 11.14 2.08
N GLY A 477 -3.00 10.77 1.82
CA GLY A 477 -3.57 10.67 0.47
C GLY A 477 -3.70 12.01 -0.25
N ASN A 478 -3.73 11.95 -1.58
CA ASN A 478 -3.99 13.11 -2.46
C ASN A 478 -5.06 12.82 -3.54
N CYS A 479 -5.75 11.68 -3.44
CA CYS A 479 -6.95 11.31 -4.18
C CYS A 479 -7.81 10.45 -3.26
N GLU A 480 -9.10 10.74 -3.16
CA GLU A 480 -10.04 9.94 -2.37
C GLU A 480 -11.22 9.52 -3.26
N ILE A 481 -11.50 8.22 -3.27
CA ILE A 481 -12.67 7.62 -3.91
C ILE A 481 -13.49 7.01 -2.79
N LYS A 482 -14.56 7.68 -2.38
CA LYS A 482 -15.40 7.22 -1.28
C LYS A 482 -16.62 6.50 -1.80
N LEU A 483 -16.88 5.31 -1.28
CA LEU A 483 -18.09 4.54 -1.55
C LEU A 483 -19.16 4.81 -0.49
N ASP A 484 -20.41 4.88 -0.96
CA ASP A 484 -21.60 5.05 -0.12
C ASP A 484 -22.38 3.74 0.02
N ARG A 485 -22.54 3.31 1.27
CA ARG A 485 -23.29 2.09 1.57
C ARG A 485 -24.76 2.18 1.19
N SER A 486 -25.40 3.35 1.37
CA SER A 486 -26.81 3.54 1.07
C SER A 486 -27.13 3.37 -0.43
N LEU A 487 -26.20 3.78 -1.30
CA LEU A 487 -26.31 3.57 -2.75
C LEU A 487 -26.18 2.09 -3.10
N SER A 488 -25.22 1.39 -2.48
CA SER A 488 -25.01 -0.04 -2.73
C SER A 488 -26.17 -0.90 -2.24
N GLU A 489 -26.80 -0.58 -1.12
CA GLU A 489 -28.01 -1.23 -0.61
C GLU A 489 -29.18 -1.08 -1.59
N LYS A 490 -29.25 0.05 -2.30
CA LYS A 490 -30.22 0.31 -3.37
C LYS A 490 -29.80 -0.25 -4.74
N ARG A 491 -28.66 -0.99 -4.81
CA ARG A 491 -28.12 -1.57 -6.04
C ARG A 491 -27.75 -0.55 -7.11
N ILE A 492 -27.36 0.67 -6.70
CA ILE A 492 -26.85 1.71 -7.57
C ILE A 492 -25.33 1.58 -7.60
N PHE A 493 -24.78 1.20 -8.75
CA PHE A 493 -23.33 1.01 -8.95
C PHE A 493 -22.81 1.78 -10.17
N PRO A 494 -21.59 2.37 -10.10
CA PRO A 494 -20.73 2.43 -8.92
C PRO A 494 -21.34 3.28 -7.79
N ALA A 495 -21.16 2.85 -6.54
CA ALA A 495 -21.78 3.51 -5.38
C ALA A 495 -20.90 4.63 -4.83
N PHE A 496 -20.62 5.66 -5.64
CA PHE A 496 -19.75 6.78 -5.26
C PHE A 496 -20.46 7.83 -4.42
N ASP A 497 -19.82 8.26 -3.35
CA ASP A 497 -20.08 9.54 -2.72
C ASP A 497 -19.37 10.65 -3.54
N ILE A 498 -20.09 11.20 -4.51
CA ILE A 498 -19.57 12.20 -5.45
C ILE A 498 -19.12 13.48 -4.72
N ALA A 499 -19.82 13.83 -3.64
CA ALA A 499 -19.56 15.09 -2.92
C ALA A 499 -18.22 15.09 -2.20
N THR A 500 -17.81 13.93 -1.69
CA THR A 500 -16.59 13.78 -0.90
C THR A 500 -15.42 13.13 -1.66
N SER A 501 -15.68 12.58 -2.87
CA SER A 501 -14.63 12.04 -3.73
C SER A 501 -13.95 13.14 -4.55
N GLY A 502 -12.64 12.99 -4.79
CA GLY A 502 -11.89 13.93 -5.62
C GLY A 502 -10.38 13.77 -5.54
N THR A 503 -9.69 14.50 -6.40
CA THR A 503 -8.23 14.47 -6.52
C THR A 503 -7.66 15.87 -6.28
N ARG A 504 -6.60 15.96 -5.48
CA ARG A 504 -5.86 17.22 -5.28
C ARG A 504 -5.10 17.59 -6.55
N ARG A 505 -5.19 18.84 -6.98
CA ARG A 505 -4.56 19.37 -8.21
C ARG A 505 -5.05 18.63 -9.45
N GLU A 506 -6.35 18.27 -9.48
CA GLU A 506 -7.00 17.58 -10.60
C GLU A 506 -6.91 18.37 -11.92
N GLU A 507 -6.76 19.69 -11.84
CA GLU A 507 -6.56 20.56 -13.00
C GLU A 507 -5.32 20.19 -13.83
N LYS A 508 -4.32 19.51 -13.21
CA LYS A 508 -3.15 19.01 -13.94
C LYS A 508 -3.39 17.70 -14.70
N LEU A 509 -4.51 17.04 -14.45
CA LEU A 509 -4.85 15.74 -15.02
C LEU A 509 -5.91 15.83 -16.14
N TYR A 510 -6.54 16.99 -16.29
CA TYR A 510 -7.49 17.26 -17.36
C TYR A 510 -6.86 18.16 -18.43
N LYS A 511 -7.36 18.05 -19.66
CA LYS A 511 -7.06 19.03 -20.71
C LYS A 511 -7.64 20.38 -20.30
N ALA A 512 -6.95 21.47 -20.64
CA ALA A 512 -7.37 22.83 -20.25
C ALA A 512 -8.82 23.16 -20.66
N GLU A 513 -9.22 22.69 -21.86
CA GLU A 513 -10.58 22.85 -22.40
C GLU A 513 -11.67 22.07 -21.65
N GLN A 514 -11.30 21.07 -20.86
CA GLN A 514 -12.24 20.22 -20.12
C GLN A 514 -12.52 20.71 -18.70
N ILE A 515 -11.65 21.56 -18.15
CA ILE A 515 -11.67 21.95 -16.73
C ILE A 515 -13.00 22.63 -16.36
N ASP A 516 -13.48 23.57 -17.18
CA ASP A 516 -14.73 24.28 -16.93
C ASP A 516 -15.96 23.36 -17.00
N ALA A 517 -15.96 22.41 -17.94
CA ALA A 517 -16.99 21.39 -18.06
C ALA A 517 -17.01 20.45 -16.85
N ILE A 518 -15.83 20.01 -16.37
CA ILE A 518 -15.71 19.20 -15.15
C ILE A 518 -16.24 19.96 -13.92
N TYR A 519 -15.88 21.23 -13.76
CA TYR A 519 -16.36 22.02 -12.63
C TYR A 519 -17.87 22.28 -12.72
N THR A 520 -18.41 22.44 -13.93
CA THR A 520 -19.86 22.57 -14.16
C THR A 520 -20.57 21.28 -13.82
N LEU A 521 -20.06 20.13 -14.27
CA LEU A 521 -20.56 18.80 -13.93
C LEU A 521 -20.60 18.59 -12.41
N ARG A 522 -19.50 18.86 -11.71
CA ARG A 522 -19.41 18.68 -10.26
C ARG A 522 -20.36 19.59 -9.50
N ARG A 523 -20.46 20.86 -9.87
CA ARG A 523 -21.42 21.81 -9.27
C ARG A 523 -22.85 21.33 -9.45
N GLY A 524 -23.20 20.85 -10.64
CA GLY A 524 -24.53 20.32 -10.92
C GLY A 524 -24.84 19.07 -10.08
N LEU A 525 -23.90 18.13 -9.99
CA LEU A 525 -24.07 16.91 -9.19
C LEU A 525 -24.18 17.18 -7.69
N GLN A 526 -23.45 18.16 -7.16
CA GLN A 526 -23.51 18.54 -5.73
C GLN A 526 -24.84 19.22 -5.33
N GLN A 527 -25.59 19.78 -6.29
CA GLN A 527 -26.91 20.35 -6.03
C GLN A 527 -28.03 19.27 -5.94
N MET A 528 -27.73 18.05 -6.37
CA MET A 528 -28.67 16.92 -6.34
C MET A 528 -28.54 16.09 -5.06
N PRO A 529 -29.62 15.45 -4.60
CA PRO A 529 -29.50 14.39 -3.60
C PRO A 529 -28.51 13.30 -4.09
N PRO A 530 -27.70 12.68 -3.23
CA PRO A 530 -26.64 11.73 -3.63
C PRO A 530 -27.12 10.63 -4.57
N GLN A 531 -28.31 10.06 -4.30
CA GLN A 531 -28.90 9.04 -5.15
C GLN A 531 -29.24 9.58 -6.56
N ALA A 532 -29.94 10.70 -6.62
CA ALA A 532 -30.34 11.30 -7.90
C ALA A 532 -29.14 11.74 -8.72
N GLY A 533 -28.11 12.29 -8.08
CA GLY A 533 -26.86 12.67 -8.73
C GLY A 533 -26.14 11.46 -9.34
N MET A 534 -26.06 10.35 -8.59
CA MET A 534 -25.42 9.14 -9.10
C MET A 534 -26.21 8.49 -10.24
N GLU A 535 -27.54 8.39 -10.12
CA GLU A 535 -28.40 7.86 -11.18
C GLU A 535 -28.33 8.75 -12.45
N TRP A 536 -28.28 10.06 -12.29
CA TRP A 536 -28.10 11.00 -13.40
C TRP A 536 -26.74 10.78 -14.09
N LEU A 537 -25.67 10.67 -13.32
CA LEU A 537 -24.32 10.45 -13.88
C LEU A 537 -24.26 9.12 -14.64
N ILE A 538 -24.79 8.02 -14.07
CA ILE A 538 -24.88 6.71 -14.71
C ILE A 538 -25.60 6.81 -16.05
N LYS A 539 -26.77 7.44 -16.08
CA LYS A 539 -27.54 7.64 -17.31
C LYS A 539 -26.76 8.42 -18.36
N ARG A 540 -26.07 9.49 -17.94
CA ARG A 540 -25.31 10.35 -18.85
C ARG A 540 -24.10 9.60 -19.42
N ILE A 541 -23.37 8.86 -18.62
CA ILE A 541 -22.28 8.01 -19.07
C ILE A 541 -22.79 6.94 -20.04
N ALA A 542 -23.87 6.23 -19.71
CA ALA A 542 -24.44 5.19 -20.56
C ALA A 542 -24.97 5.70 -21.91
N GLY A 543 -25.38 6.98 -21.97
CA GLY A 543 -25.88 7.64 -23.18
C GLY A 543 -24.81 8.26 -24.06
N THR A 544 -23.53 8.18 -23.68
CA THR A 544 -22.42 8.78 -24.43
C THR A 544 -21.32 7.75 -24.70
N THR A 545 -20.58 7.93 -25.80
CA THR A 545 -19.51 6.99 -26.21
C THR A 545 -18.22 7.18 -25.42
N SER A 546 -17.95 8.40 -24.92
CA SER A 546 -16.73 8.73 -24.19
C SER A 546 -16.98 9.85 -23.19
N ASN A 547 -16.02 10.04 -22.27
CA ASN A 547 -16.02 11.16 -21.34
C ASN A 547 -15.85 12.50 -22.07
N ASP A 548 -15.04 12.54 -23.13
CA ASP A 548 -14.91 13.74 -23.97
C ASP A 548 -16.26 14.12 -24.60
N ALA A 549 -17.01 13.13 -25.14
CA ALA A 549 -18.35 13.38 -25.69
C ALA A 549 -19.37 13.79 -24.61
N LEU A 550 -19.24 13.28 -23.39
CA LEU A 550 -20.09 13.69 -22.27
C LEU A 550 -19.85 15.14 -21.89
N LEU A 551 -18.58 15.54 -21.76
CA LEU A 551 -18.17 16.89 -21.36
C LEU A 551 -18.50 17.93 -22.44
N ALA A 552 -18.36 17.58 -23.72
CA ALA A 552 -18.74 18.46 -24.83
C ALA A 552 -20.26 18.71 -24.92
N GLY A 553 -21.08 17.91 -24.26
CA GLY A 553 -22.54 18.06 -24.20
C GLY A 553 -23.08 18.72 -22.92
N LEU A 554 -22.19 19.30 -22.09
CA LEU A 554 -22.50 20.08 -20.90
C LEU A 554 -22.44 21.56 -21.16
#